data_42e4e271e952957544534c45e1a7345b
#
_entry.id   42e4e271e952957544534c45e1a7345b
#
_cell.length_a   1.000
_cell.length_b   1.000
_cell.length_c   1.000
_cell.angle_alpha   90.00
_cell.angle_beta   90.00
_cell.angle_gamma   90.00
#
_symmetry.space_group_name_H-M   'P 1'
#
loop_
_entity.id
_entity.type
_entity.pdbx_description
1 polymer ?
#
loop_
_entity_poly.entity_id
_entity_poly.type
_entity_poly.pdbx_seq_one_letter_code
_entity_poly.pdbx_strand_id
1 'polypeptide(L)'
;MRKLKTILNLKQKYTFILFITFIIYALIITSIPMKTTYKENDSTFEGNILSIKKYDTKTTFIIKEKNKTEKILVNYYETIDKINLGDKVKIKGTLKLPSKNTVPNLFNYRKYLNNNNIYYILTASEITKIKNNTKILTHYKNKLQKYINRKKAHTYLNIFILSNKNDLDKEVLNSYQVNGLSHLFSISGMHITLLLGTILKLLDKVSYNRYYKYIFLIIILIIYMYLTDFTPSILRSGIMFILLTLNKLFNFKIKTKNIIMLTFIII
;
A
#
# COMPACT_ATOMS: atom_id res chain seq x y z
N MET A 1 34.91 26.97 -9.63
CA MET A 1 34.71 25.52 -9.56
C MET A 1 34.98 24.88 -8.20
N ARG A 2 36.08 25.17 -7.47
CA ARG A 2 36.35 24.60 -6.12
C ARG A 2 35.24 24.88 -5.09
N LYS A 3 34.74 26.12 -4.93
CA LYS A 3 33.66 26.47 -3.99
C LYS A 3 32.36 25.71 -4.26
N LEU A 4 31.99 25.47 -5.52
CA LEU A 4 30.80 24.70 -5.87
C LEU A 4 30.93 23.20 -5.50
N LYS A 5 32.15 22.62 -5.70
CA LYS A 5 32.45 21.25 -5.25
C LYS A 5 32.36 21.10 -3.73
N THR A 6 32.85 22.09 -2.99
CA THR A 6 32.79 22.08 -1.51
C THR A 6 31.35 22.16 -0.99
N ILE A 7 30.53 23.06 -1.57
CA ILE A 7 29.11 23.17 -1.20
C ILE A 7 28.32 21.89 -1.54
N LEU A 8 28.60 21.28 -2.71
CA LEU A 8 27.98 20.01 -3.11
C LEU A 8 28.41 18.84 -2.22
N ASN A 9 29.67 18.81 -1.77
CA ASN A 9 30.16 17.81 -0.82
C ASN A 9 29.57 18.01 0.58
N LEU A 10 29.41 19.25 1.05
CA LEU A 10 28.74 19.56 2.31
C LEU A 10 27.27 19.08 2.27
N LYS A 11 26.50 19.43 1.23
CA LYS A 11 25.12 18.96 1.06
C LYS A 11 25.04 17.42 1.04
N GLN A 12 26.00 16.74 0.45
CA GLN A 12 26.05 15.28 0.41
C GLN A 12 26.36 14.68 1.78
N LYS A 13 27.23 15.30 2.58
CA LYS A 13 27.55 14.90 3.96
C LYS A 13 26.32 15.05 4.85
N TYR A 14 25.58 16.14 4.75
CA TYR A 14 24.36 16.35 5.53
C TYR A 14 23.23 15.35 5.18
N THR A 15 23.02 15.03 3.89
CA THR A 15 22.03 14.01 3.52
C THR A 15 22.39 12.62 4.05
N PHE A 16 23.67 12.29 4.09
CA PHE A 16 24.14 11.02 4.65
C PHE A 16 23.97 10.96 6.19
N ILE A 17 24.32 12.05 6.88
CA ILE A 17 24.10 12.15 8.35
C ILE A 17 22.60 12.02 8.66
N LEU A 18 21.75 12.75 7.95
CA LEU A 18 20.30 12.69 8.12
C LEU A 18 19.74 11.28 7.85
N PHE A 19 20.30 10.57 6.88
CA PHE A 19 19.93 9.19 6.61
C PHE A 19 20.31 8.24 7.76
N ILE A 20 21.52 8.38 8.32
CA ILE A 20 21.95 7.59 9.46
C ILE A 20 21.10 7.89 10.70
N THR A 21 20.85 9.17 11.01
CA THR A 21 19.99 9.55 12.13
C THR A 21 18.59 9.00 12.00
N PHE A 22 18.05 8.98 10.78
CA PHE A 22 16.74 8.37 10.49
C PHE A 22 16.75 6.85 10.73
N ILE A 23 17.81 6.14 10.31
CA ILE A 23 17.93 4.69 10.57
C ILE A 23 17.95 4.43 12.08
N ILE A 24 18.75 5.19 12.85
CA ILE A 24 18.82 5.05 14.30
C ILE A 24 17.45 5.32 14.93
N TYR A 25 16.77 6.37 14.52
CA TYR A 25 15.42 6.71 14.96
C TYR A 25 14.40 5.60 14.66
N ALA A 26 14.43 5.05 13.44
CA ALA A 26 13.57 3.95 13.05
C ALA A 26 13.82 2.68 13.88
N LEU A 27 15.08 2.35 14.17
CA LEU A 27 15.46 1.24 15.05
C LEU A 27 14.94 1.44 16.47
N ILE A 28 15.06 2.65 17.03
CA ILE A 28 14.54 2.98 18.36
C ILE A 28 13.02 2.83 18.39
N ILE A 29 12.30 3.43 17.44
CA ILE A 29 10.83 3.36 17.41
C ILE A 29 10.33 1.92 17.24
N THR A 30 10.96 1.13 16.38
CA THR A 30 10.55 -0.28 16.17
C THR A 30 10.82 -1.16 17.40
N SER A 31 11.70 -0.72 18.32
CA SER A 31 11.99 -1.41 19.59
C SER A 31 10.98 -1.07 20.69
N ILE A 32 10.21 0.02 20.54
CA ILE A 32 9.21 0.41 21.53
C ILE A 32 7.96 -0.48 21.38
N PRO A 33 7.54 -1.19 22.45
CA PRO A 33 6.33 -2.01 22.39
C PRO A 33 5.11 -1.08 22.21
N MET A 34 4.40 -1.27 21.12
CA MET A 34 3.18 -0.50 20.85
C MET A 34 2.06 -0.96 21.78
N LYS A 35 1.43 0.00 22.47
CA LYS A 35 0.28 -0.25 23.35
C LYS A 35 -0.99 -0.17 22.52
N THR A 36 -1.87 -1.15 22.70
CA THR A 36 -3.21 -1.15 22.11
C THR A 36 -4.20 -0.45 23.02
N THR A 37 -5.17 0.23 22.42
CA THR A 37 -6.30 0.89 23.12
C THR A 37 -7.51 -0.02 23.27
N TYR A 38 -7.52 -1.17 22.60
CA TYR A 38 -8.62 -2.14 22.69
C TYR A 38 -8.42 -3.10 23.87
N LYS A 39 -9.54 -3.49 24.49
CA LYS A 39 -9.59 -4.49 25.55
C LYS A 39 -10.27 -5.75 25.02
N GLU A 40 -9.87 -6.92 25.52
CA GLU A 40 -10.45 -8.22 25.10
C GLU A 40 -11.97 -8.31 25.37
N ASN A 41 -12.48 -7.55 26.33
CA ASN A 41 -13.89 -7.51 26.69
C ASN A 41 -14.73 -6.60 25.79
N ASP A 42 -14.11 -5.84 24.88
CA ASP A 42 -14.84 -4.99 23.94
C ASP A 42 -15.59 -5.89 22.96
N SER A 43 -16.89 -5.68 22.81
CA SER A 43 -17.76 -6.54 21.98
C SER A 43 -18.34 -5.84 20.76
N THR A 44 -18.25 -4.51 20.71
CA THR A 44 -18.86 -3.72 19.63
C THR A 44 -17.85 -2.71 19.07
N PHE A 45 -17.72 -2.68 17.75
CA PHE A 45 -16.73 -1.86 17.04
C PHE A 45 -17.39 -1.11 15.90
N GLU A 46 -17.02 0.14 15.70
CA GLU A 46 -17.46 0.96 14.57
C GLU A 46 -16.28 1.46 13.77
N GLY A 47 -16.30 1.23 12.47
CA GLY A 47 -15.18 1.70 11.63
C GLY A 47 -15.49 1.71 10.15
N ASN A 48 -14.59 2.34 9.40
CA ASN A 48 -14.63 2.30 7.95
C ASN A 48 -13.84 1.10 7.43
N ILE A 49 -14.38 0.44 6.42
CA ILE A 49 -13.72 -0.70 5.77
C ILE A 49 -12.58 -0.19 4.89
N LEU A 50 -11.36 -0.65 5.19
CA LEU A 50 -10.15 -0.29 4.42
C LEU A 50 -9.82 -1.32 3.34
N SER A 51 -10.08 -2.60 3.58
CA SER A 51 -9.87 -3.68 2.60
C SER A 51 -10.85 -4.81 2.83
N ILE A 52 -11.19 -5.53 1.76
CA ILE A 52 -12.06 -6.70 1.80
C ILE A 52 -11.37 -7.81 1.02
N LYS A 53 -11.32 -9.01 1.61
CA LYS A 53 -10.86 -10.24 0.98
C LYS A 53 -11.92 -11.31 1.17
N LYS A 54 -12.45 -11.83 0.07
CA LYS A 54 -13.39 -12.92 0.09
C LYS A 54 -12.65 -14.24 -0.11
N TYR A 55 -12.91 -15.20 0.73
CA TYR A 55 -12.46 -16.59 0.63
C TYR A 55 -13.70 -17.48 0.55
N ASP A 56 -13.55 -18.71 0.12
CA ASP A 56 -14.65 -19.65 -0.02
C ASP A 56 -15.42 -19.88 1.28
N THR A 57 -14.72 -19.90 2.43
CA THR A 57 -15.29 -20.21 3.76
C THR A 57 -15.49 -18.98 4.64
N LYS A 58 -14.92 -17.84 4.29
CA LYS A 58 -15.00 -16.63 5.12
C LYS A 58 -14.72 -15.36 4.33
N THR A 59 -15.27 -14.26 4.79
CA THR A 59 -14.88 -12.92 4.37
C THR A 59 -13.99 -12.27 5.43
N THR A 60 -12.83 -11.79 5.03
CA THR A 60 -11.91 -11.09 5.91
C THR A 60 -11.85 -9.63 5.48
N PHE A 61 -11.94 -8.71 6.42
CA PHE A 61 -11.82 -7.27 6.12
C PHE A 61 -11.12 -6.53 7.25
N ILE A 62 -10.51 -5.40 6.90
CA ILE A 62 -9.82 -4.54 7.86
C ILE A 62 -10.69 -3.31 8.07
N ILE A 63 -11.00 -3.03 9.34
CA ILE A 63 -11.69 -1.78 9.73
C ILE A 63 -10.75 -0.85 10.48
N LYS A 64 -11.04 0.45 10.37
CA LYS A 64 -10.39 1.49 11.14
C LYS A 64 -11.43 2.42 11.74
N GLU A 65 -11.39 2.60 13.04
CA GLU A 65 -12.18 3.61 13.75
C GLU A 65 -11.67 5.02 13.43
N LYS A 66 -12.59 5.99 13.43
CA LYS A 66 -12.27 7.37 12.99
C LYS A 66 -11.18 8.02 13.83
N ASN A 67 -11.15 7.75 15.14
CA ASN A 67 -10.28 8.43 16.11
C ASN A 67 -9.10 7.57 16.58
N LYS A 68 -8.90 6.38 16.00
CA LYS A 68 -7.80 5.48 16.37
C LYS A 68 -6.83 5.30 15.21
N THR A 69 -5.56 5.16 15.52
CA THR A 69 -4.53 4.79 14.54
C THR A 69 -4.53 3.29 14.26
N GLU A 70 -5.01 2.51 15.22
CA GLU A 70 -5.10 1.06 15.19
C GLU A 70 -6.18 0.59 14.22
N LYS A 71 -5.96 -0.59 13.67
CA LYS A 71 -6.87 -1.30 12.77
C LYS A 71 -7.27 -2.63 13.40
N ILE A 72 -8.43 -3.12 13.05
CA ILE A 72 -8.92 -4.44 13.47
C ILE A 72 -9.08 -5.31 12.23
N LEU A 73 -8.51 -6.51 12.28
CA LEU A 73 -8.74 -7.56 11.29
C LEU A 73 -10.01 -8.31 11.68
N VAL A 74 -11.01 -8.29 10.82
CA VAL A 74 -12.30 -8.93 11.08
C VAL A 74 -12.42 -10.18 10.21
N ASN A 75 -12.76 -11.30 10.84
CA ASN A 75 -13.14 -12.54 10.18
C ASN A 75 -14.65 -12.73 10.35
N TYR A 76 -15.35 -12.95 9.24
CA TYR A 76 -16.77 -13.27 9.21
C TYR A 76 -16.99 -14.50 8.35
N TYR A 77 -17.70 -15.47 8.88
CA TYR A 77 -17.84 -16.79 8.28
C TYR A 77 -19.11 -16.98 7.44
N GLU A 78 -19.89 -15.91 7.30
CA GLU A 78 -21.05 -15.89 6.42
C GLU A 78 -20.81 -15.02 5.18
N THR A 79 -21.66 -15.17 4.18
CA THR A 79 -21.59 -14.38 2.95
C THR A 79 -22.12 -12.96 3.16
N ILE A 80 -21.36 -11.98 2.77
CA ILE A 80 -21.76 -10.57 2.83
C ILE A 80 -21.79 -9.99 1.43
N ASP A 81 -22.98 -9.80 0.87
CA ASP A 81 -23.13 -9.27 -0.47
C ASP A 81 -23.30 -7.73 -0.56
N LYS A 82 -23.60 -7.10 0.57
CA LYS A 82 -24.01 -5.68 0.59
C LYS A 82 -22.97 -4.69 1.10
N ILE A 83 -21.76 -5.15 1.41
CA ILE A 83 -20.70 -4.31 1.99
C ILE A 83 -19.62 -4.02 0.96
N ASN A 84 -19.27 -2.74 0.82
CA ASN A 84 -18.26 -2.26 -0.13
C ASN A 84 -17.08 -1.60 0.61
N LEU A 85 -15.97 -1.46 -0.09
CA LEU A 85 -14.81 -0.74 0.39
C LEU A 85 -15.18 0.70 0.78
N GLY A 86 -14.78 1.12 1.98
CA GLY A 86 -15.01 2.45 2.52
C GLY A 86 -16.35 2.64 3.23
N ASP A 87 -17.26 1.66 3.22
CA ASP A 87 -18.49 1.73 3.99
C ASP A 87 -18.19 1.82 5.49
N LYS A 88 -19.05 2.53 6.24
CA LYS A 88 -19.01 2.55 7.69
C LYS A 88 -19.89 1.43 8.22
N VAL A 89 -19.31 0.57 9.06
CA VAL A 89 -19.96 -0.61 9.62
C VAL A 89 -19.88 -0.60 11.14
N LYS A 90 -20.88 -1.20 11.79
CA LYS A 90 -20.88 -1.60 13.19
C LYS A 90 -20.85 -3.11 13.26
N ILE A 91 -19.95 -3.62 14.07
CA ILE A 91 -19.67 -5.05 14.16
C ILE A 91 -19.72 -5.45 15.60
N LYS A 92 -20.45 -6.55 15.88
CA LYS A 92 -20.39 -7.25 17.16
C LYS A 92 -19.57 -8.51 17.00
N GLY A 93 -18.83 -8.86 18.02
CA GLY A 93 -18.01 -10.07 18.00
C GLY A 93 -17.01 -10.15 19.13
N THR A 94 -16.15 -11.15 19.08
CA THR A 94 -15.12 -11.40 20.11
C THR A 94 -13.73 -11.07 19.57
N LEU A 95 -12.97 -10.30 20.35
CA LEU A 95 -11.57 -10.02 20.08
C LEU A 95 -10.71 -11.19 20.52
N LYS A 96 -9.75 -11.55 19.68
CA LYS A 96 -8.71 -12.53 20.00
C LYS A 96 -7.35 -11.99 19.60
N LEU A 97 -6.34 -12.26 20.43
CA LEU A 97 -4.96 -12.00 20.06
C LEU A 97 -4.54 -12.92 18.90
N PRO A 98 -3.81 -12.41 17.91
CA PRO A 98 -3.20 -13.27 16.90
C PRO A 98 -2.29 -14.33 17.52
N SER A 99 -2.27 -15.55 16.96
CA SER A 99 -1.42 -16.63 17.43
C SER A 99 0.05 -16.22 17.44
N LYS A 100 0.75 -16.62 18.51
CA LYS A 100 2.22 -16.52 18.54
C LYS A 100 2.83 -17.60 17.64
N ASN A 101 4.01 -17.30 17.14
CA ASN A 101 4.82 -18.29 16.45
C ASN A 101 5.29 -19.36 17.46
N THR A 102 4.99 -20.62 17.19
CA THR A 102 5.39 -21.76 18.04
C THR A 102 6.70 -22.39 17.60
N VAL A 103 7.07 -22.20 16.31
CA VAL A 103 8.30 -22.75 15.74
C VAL A 103 9.29 -21.63 15.45
N PRO A 104 10.55 -21.71 15.96
CA PRO A 104 11.59 -20.74 15.66
C PRO A 104 11.79 -20.59 14.12
N ASN A 105 12.11 -19.38 13.69
CA ASN A 105 12.40 -19.01 12.30
C ASN A 105 11.26 -19.15 11.29
N LEU A 106 10.04 -19.55 11.68
CA LEU A 106 8.87 -19.47 10.83
C LEU A 106 8.26 -18.07 10.83
N PHE A 107 7.39 -17.83 9.83
CA PHE A 107 6.67 -16.57 9.68
C PHE A 107 5.87 -16.22 10.94
N ASN A 108 6.21 -15.08 11.55
CA ASN A 108 5.52 -14.60 12.75
C ASN A 108 4.32 -13.73 12.38
N TYR A 109 3.14 -14.36 12.34
CA TYR A 109 1.89 -13.70 11.94
C TYR A 109 1.50 -12.54 12.87
N ARG A 110 1.70 -12.68 14.18
CA ARG A 110 1.44 -11.61 15.15
C ARG A 110 2.32 -10.39 14.89
N LYS A 111 3.63 -10.59 14.69
CA LYS A 111 4.56 -9.50 14.36
C LYS A 111 4.20 -8.82 13.05
N TYR A 112 3.80 -9.60 12.05
CA TYR A 112 3.34 -9.07 10.77
C TYR A 112 2.09 -8.19 10.91
N LEU A 113 1.10 -8.61 11.68
CA LEU A 113 -0.11 -7.83 11.95
C LEU A 113 0.20 -6.57 12.76
N ASN A 114 1.03 -6.69 13.80
CA ASN A 114 1.45 -5.55 14.64
C ASN A 114 2.15 -4.46 13.81
N ASN A 115 3.03 -4.86 12.88
CA ASN A 115 3.68 -3.92 11.95
C ASN A 115 2.69 -3.18 11.03
N ASN A 116 1.47 -3.71 10.86
CA ASN A 116 0.38 -3.08 10.14
C ASN A 116 -0.61 -2.34 11.06
N ASN A 117 -0.26 -2.13 12.34
CA ASN A 117 -1.10 -1.55 13.38
C ASN A 117 -2.39 -2.36 13.64
N ILE A 118 -2.31 -3.69 13.52
CA ILE A 118 -3.39 -4.63 13.81
C ILE A 118 -2.95 -5.49 15.00
N TYR A 119 -3.56 -5.28 16.16
CA TYR A 119 -3.21 -5.99 17.39
C TYR A 119 -4.18 -7.11 17.73
N TYR A 120 -5.42 -7.00 17.25
CA TYR A 120 -6.48 -7.95 17.49
C TYR A 120 -7.14 -8.43 16.21
N ILE A 121 -7.62 -9.67 16.27
CA ILE A 121 -8.50 -10.27 15.27
C ILE A 121 -9.89 -10.33 15.88
N LEU A 122 -10.87 -9.74 15.21
CA LEU A 122 -12.28 -9.80 15.61
C LEU A 122 -12.98 -10.93 14.86
N THR A 123 -13.52 -11.89 15.58
CA THR A 123 -14.47 -12.86 15.02
C THR A 123 -15.86 -12.25 15.11
N ALA A 124 -16.40 -11.81 13.98
CA ALA A 124 -17.68 -11.13 13.93
C ALA A 124 -18.84 -12.14 14.00
N SER A 125 -19.83 -11.82 14.83
CA SER A 125 -21.12 -12.53 14.91
C SER A 125 -22.21 -11.77 14.15
N GLU A 126 -22.17 -10.43 14.17
CA GLU A 126 -23.17 -9.58 13.52
C GLU A 126 -22.48 -8.38 12.87
N ILE A 127 -22.90 -8.04 11.66
CA ILE A 127 -22.40 -6.87 10.94
C ILE A 127 -23.57 -6.05 10.44
N THR A 128 -23.62 -4.80 10.87
CA THR A 128 -24.63 -3.85 10.41
C THR A 128 -23.95 -2.70 9.66
N LYS A 129 -24.45 -2.39 8.49
CA LYS A 129 -24.00 -1.25 7.72
C LYS A 129 -24.66 0.03 8.22
N ILE A 130 -23.83 1.00 8.68
CA ILE A 130 -24.32 2.28 9.18
C ILE A 130 -24.46 3.29 8.03
N LYS A 131 -23.43 3.39 7.18
CA LYS A 131 -23.38 4.42 6.14
C LYS A 131 -22.63 3.93 4.90
N ASN A 132 -23.17 4.28 3.74
CA ASN A 132 -22.47 4.07 2.47
C ASN A 132 -21.25 4.98 2.37
N ASN A 133 -20.22 4.50 1.70
CA ASN A 133 -19.08 5.34 1.39
C ASN A 133 -19.48 6.44 0.40
N THR A 134 -19.24 7.71 0.80
CA THR A 134 -19.52 8.90 -0.01
C THR A 134 -18.27 9.43 -0.73
N LYS A 135 -17.09 8.80 -0.54
CA LYS A 135 -15.86 9.26 -1.18
C LYS A 135 -15.88 8.94 -2.68
N ILE A 136 -15.85 9.97 -3.49
CA ILE A 136 -15.90 9.90 -4.97
C ILE A 136 -14.84 8.93 -5.51
N LEU A 137 -13.59 9.04 -5.06
CA LEU A 137 -12.50 8.18 -5.53
C LEU A 137 -12.74 6.69 -5.24
N THR A 138 -13.27 6.36 -4.05
CA THR A 138 -13.58 4.96 -3.71
C THR A 138 -14.75 4.44 -4.53
N HIS A 139 -15.72 5.30 -4.85
CA HIS A 139 -16.83 4.94 -5.75
C HIS A 139 -16.30 4.56 -7.15
N TYR A 140 -15.41 5.37 -7.72
CA TYR A 140 -14.80 5.05 -9.01
C TYR A 140 -13.93 3.79 -8.98
N LYS A 141 -13.16 3.57 -7.90
CA LYS A 141 -12.40 2.34 -7.72
C LYS A 141 -13.29 1.11 -7.68
N ASN A 142 -14.40 1.16 -6.91
CA ASN A 142 -15.37 0.08 -6.86
C ASN A 142 -16.05 -0.17 -8.21
N LYS A 143 -16.38 0.90 -8.97
CA LYS A 143 -16.95 0.80 -10.32
C LYS A 143 -15.96 0.15 -11.29
N LEU A 144 -14.69 0.55 -11.23
CA LEU A 144 -13.60 -0.04 -12.02
C LEU A 144 -13.42 -1.51 -11.70
N GLN A 145 -13.39 -1.90 -10.43
CA GLN A 145 -13.28 -3.30 -10.01
C GLN A 145 -14.46 -4.14 -10.53
N LYS A 146 -15.69 -3.63 -10.43
CA LYS A 146 -16.87 -4.31 -10.99
C LYS A 146 -16.77 -4.47 -12.50
N TYR A 147 -16.24 -3.47 -13.23
CA TYR A 147 -16.02 -3.54 -14.66
C TYR A 147 -14.97 -4.58 -15.02
N ILE A 148 -13.83 -4.61 -14.30
CA ILE A 148 -12.75 -5.58 -14.48
C ILE A 148 -13.29 -7.00 -14.28
N ASN A 149 -14.05 -7.24 -13.22
CA ASN A 149 -14.57 -8.57 -12.86
C ASN A 149 -15.52 -9.18 -13.92
N ARG A 150 -16.03 -8.38 -14.84
CA ARG A 150 -16.84 -8.85 -16.01
C ARG A 150 -15.97 -9.33 -17.17
N LYS A 151 -14.66 -9.14 -17.16
CA LYS A 151 -13.75 -9.51 -18.24
C LYS A 151 -13.19 -10.91 -18.07
N LYS A 152 -12.95 -11.64 -19.16
CA LYS A 152 -12.35 -12.99 -19.11
C LYS A 152 -10.99 -13.01 -18.40
N ALA A 153 -10.18 -11.97 -18.58
CA ALA A 153 -8.87 -11.83 -17.94
C ALA A 153 -8.90 -11.08 -16.60
N HIS A 154 -10.03 -11.09 -15.89
CA HIS A 154 -10.25 -10.30 -14.65
C HIS A 154 -9.16 -10.53 -13.60
N THR A 155 -8.71 -11.76 -13.41
CA THR A 155 -7.67 -12.10 -12.43
C THR A 155 -6.38 -11.31 -12.67
N TYR A 156 -5.86 -11.34 -13.89
CA TYR A 156 -4.63 -10.60 -14.23
C TYR A 156 -4.85 -9.09 -14.23
N LEU A 157 -6.00 -8.61 -14.71
CA LEU A 157 -6.34 -7.19 -14.65
C LEU A 157 -6.45 -6.69 -13.21
N ASN A 158 -7.03 -7.48 -12.29
CA ASN A 158 -7.08 -7.16 -10.87
C ASN A 158 -5.66 -7.07 -10.27
N ILE A 159 -4.76 -7.98 -10.64
CA ILE A 159 -3.37 -7.97 -10.17
C ILE A 159 -2.63 -6.72 -10.66
N PHE A 160 -2.67 -6.43 -11.97
CA PHE A 160 -1.83 -5.36 -12.55
C PHE A 160 -2.43 -3.96 -12.43
N ILE A 161 -3.76 -3.82 -12.35
CA ILE A 161 -4.41 -2.50 -12.23
C ILE A 161 -4.70 -2.15 -10.77
N LEU A 162 -5.13 -3.12 -9.95
CA LEU A 162 -5.56 -2.88 -8.58
C LEU A 162 -4.61 -3.49 -7.53
N SER A 163 -3.54 -4.17 -7.94
CA SER A 163 -2.64 -4.94 -7.05
C SER A 163 -3.37 -5.98 -6.19
N ASN A 164 -4.51 -6.47 -6.67
CA ASN A 164 -5.36 -7.43 -5.97
C ASN A 164 -5.12 -8.85 -6.50
N LYS A 165 -4.64 -9.74 -5.62
CA LYS A 165 -4.31 -11.15 -5.94
C LYS A 165 -5.35 -12.15 -5.43
N ASN A 166 -6.50 -11.67 -4.94
CA ASN A 166 -7.48 -12.53 -4.25
C ASN A 166 -8.06 -13.62 -5.17
N ASP A 167 -8.20 -13.31 -6.46
CA ASP A 167 -8.79 -14.21 -7.45
C ASP A 167 -7.75 -15.10 -8.14
N LEU A 168 -6.48 -15.04 -7.71
CA LEU A 168 -5.42 -15.88 -8.27
C LEU A 168 -5.49 -17.28 -7.67
N ASP A 169 -5.54 -18.27 -8.55
CA ASP A 169 -5.55 -19.68 -8.16
C ASP A 169 -4.29 -20.02 -7.35
N LYS A 170 -4.50 -20.76 -6.26
CA LYS A 170 -3.42 -21.19 -5.35
C LYS A 170 -2.44 -22.13 -6.04
N GLU A 171 -2.90 -23.00 -6.93
CA GLU A 171 -2.03 -23.93 -7.68
C GLU A 171 -1.13 -23.14 -8.63
N VAL A 172 -1.70 -22.16 -9.36
CA VAL A 172 -0.94 -21.24 -10.21
C VAL A 172 0.08 -20.48 -9.37
N LEU A 173 -0.33 -19.90 -8.24
CA LEU A 173 0.58 -19.17 -7.37
C LEU A 173 1.74 -20.07 -6.88
N ASN A 174 1.43 -21.30 -6.44
CA ASN A 174 2.43 -22.26 -5.98
C ASN A 174 3.40 -22.65 -7.08
N SER A 175 2.92 -22.92 -8.28
CA SER A 175 3.81 -23.26 -9.41
C SER A 175 4.77 -22.12 -9.74
N TYR A 176 4.30 -20.88 -9.70
CA TYR A 176 5.18 -19.71 -9.87
C TYR A 176 6.15 -19.50 -8.70
N GLN A 177 5.75 -19.86 -7.47
CA GLN A 177 6.64 -19.79 -6.31
C GLN A 177 7.76 -20.81 -6.37
N VAL A 178 7.44 -22.07 -6.71
CA VAL A 178 8.43 -23.14 -6.89
C VAL A 178 9.46 -22.77 -7.96
N ASN A 179 9.03 -22.15 -9.05
CA ASN A 179 9.92 -21.68 -10.13
C ASN A 179 10.61 -20.32 -9.84
N GLY A 180 10.45 -19.74 -8.62
CA GLY A 180 11.05 -18.44 -8.26
C GLY A 180 10.42 -17.23 -8.97
N LEU A 181 9.31 -17.41 -9.68
CA LEU A 181 8.65 -16.40 -10.52
C LEU A 181 7.50 -15.65 -9.81
N SER A 182 7.29 -15.88 -8.53
CA SER A 182 6.19 -15.23 -7.75
C SER A 182 6.23 -13.70 -7.78
N HIS A 183 7.41 -13.12 -8.04
CA HIS A 183 7.59 -11.67 -8.16
C HIS A 183 6.89 -11.08 -9.39
N LEU A 184 6.56 -11.86 -10.42
CA LEU A 184 5.82 -11.39 -11.60
C LEU A 184 4.40 -10.93 -11.25
N PHE A 185 3.77 -11.55 -10.23
CA PHE A 185 2.47 -11.11 -9.72
C PHE A 185 2.56 -9.93 -8.73
N SER A 186 3.74 -9.36 -8.55
CA SER A 186 3.93 -8.17 -7.73
C SER A 186 4.33 -7.01 -8.63
N ILE A 187 3.55 -5.93 -8.56
CA ILE A 187 3.89 -4.72 -9.31
C ILE A 187 5.21 -4.18 -8.76
N SER A 188 6.21 -4.10 -9.63
CA SER A 188 7.55 -3.63 -9.29
C SER A 188 7.81 -2.23 -9.85
N GLY A 189 8.90 -1.60 -9.39
CA GLY A 189 9.35 -0.32 -9.94
C GLY A 189 9.62 -0.38 -11.45
N MET A 190 10.02 -1.54 -11.98
CA MET A 190 10.21 -1.74 -13.42
C MET A 190 8.89 -1.56 -14.19
N HIS A 191 7.78 -2.13 -13.70
CA HIS A 191 6.46 -1.97 -14.32
C HIS A 191 6.03 -0.49 -14.37
N ILE A 192 6.28 0.25 -13.28
CA ILE A 192 5.99 1.70 -13.22
C ILE A 192 6.86 2.46 -14.21
N THR A 193 8.14 2.15 -14.28
CA THR A 193 9.08 2.80 -15.21
C THR A 193 8.71 2.54 -16.66
N LEU A 194 8.32 1.31 -17.00
CA LEU A 194 7.85 0.95 -18.35
C LEU A 194 6.54 1.68 -18.68
N LEU A 195 5.57 1.68 -17.77
CA LEU A 195 4.28 2.36 -17.97
C LEU A 195 4.48 3.86 -18.21
N LEU A 196 5.15 4.55 -17.28
CA LEU A 196 5.36 5.98 -17.38
C LEU A 196 6.30 6.37 -18.53
N GLY A 197 7.31 5.54 -18.81
CA GLY A 197 8.23 5.73 -19.94
C GLY A 197 7.51 5.60 -21.29
N THR A 198 6.60 4.64 -21.42
CA THR A 198 5.77 4.50 -22.62
C THR A 198 4.85 5.69 -22.80
N ILE A 199 4.18 6.15 -21.74
CA ILE A 199 3.33 7.34 -21.78
C ILE A 199 4.16 8.57 -22.14
N LEU A 200 5.35 8.74 -21.56
CA LEU A 200 6.24 9.85 -21.91
C LEU A 200 6.62 9.85 -23.38
N LYS A 201 7.00 8.68 -23.94
CA LYS A 201 7.31 8.56 -25.38
C LYS A 201 6.13 8.92 -26.28
N LEU A 202 4.90 8.56 -25.86
CA LEU A 202 3.69 8.97 -26.59
C LEU A 202 3.47 10.48 -26.52
N LEU A 203 3.64 11.09 -25.35
CA LEU A 203 3.53 12.53 -25.16
C LEU A 203 4.62 13.31 -25.91
N ASP A 204 5.80 12.72 -26.13
CA ASP A 204 6.88 13.35 -26.89
C ASP A 204 6.54 13.51 -28.38
N LYS A 205 5.66 12.66 -28.91
CA LYS A 205 5.14 12.81 -30.30
C LYS A 205 4.16 13.99 -30.44
N VAL A 206 3.55 14.43 -29.34
CA VAL A 206 2.54 15.49 -29.33
C VAL A 206 3.19 16.74 -28.75
N SER A 207 4.07 17.41 -29.39
CA SER A 207 4.80 18.66 -29.09
C SER A 207 4.34 19.50 -27.85
N TYR A 208 4.18 18.87 -26.71
CA TYR A 208 3.78 19.53 -25.47
C TYR A 208 4.98 20.11 -24.71
N ASN A 209 4.76 21.23 -24.03
CA ASN A 209 5.74 21.81 -23.12
C ASN A 209 6.14 20.77 -22.06
N ARG A 210 7.45 20.67 -21.76
CA ARG A 210 8.06 19.72 -20.84
C ARG A 210 7.38 19.69 -19.45
N TYR A 211 6.99 20.86 -18.91
CA TYR A 211 6.32 20.96 -17.62
C TYR A 211 4.98 20.21 -17.59
N TYR A 212 4.14 20.41 -18.60
CA TYR A 212 2.84 19.75 -18.66
C TYR A 212 2.97 18.24 -18.79
N LYS A 213 3.93 17.73 -19.56
CA LYS A 213 4.19 16.28 -19.66
C LYS A 213 4.50 15.64 -18.30
N TYR A 214 5.43 16.23 -17.56
CA TYR A 214 5.85 15.67 -16.28
C TYR A 214 4.77 15.83 -15.19
N ILE A 215 4.05 16.94 -15.16
CA ILE A 215 2.90 17.11 -14.25
C ILE A 215 1.83 16.05 -14.53
N PHE A 216 1.51 15.82 -15.81
CA PHE A 216 0.55 14.80 -16.22
C PHE A 216 0.98 13.40 -15.78
N LEU A 217 2.27 13.05 -15.93
CA LEU A 217 2.80 11.77 -15.45
C LEU A 217 2.71 11.62 -13.94
N ILE A 218 2.99 12.69 -13.17
CA ILE A 218 2.84 12.68 -11.70
C ILE A 218 1.38 12.45 -11.31
N ILE A 219 0.43 13.09 -11.99
CA ILE A 219 -1.01 12.91 -11.72
C ILE A 219 -1.42 11.46 -11.99
N ILE A 220 -1.04 10.89 -13.14
CA ILE A 220 -1.32 9.47 -13.47
C ILE A 220 -0.73 8.55 -12.40
N LEU A 221 0.51 8.80 -11.98
CA LEU A 221 1.18 8.00 -10.98
C LEU A 221 0.46 8.06 -9.63
N ILE A 222 0.02 9.23 -9.18
CA ILE A 222 -0.75 9.39 -7.92
C ILE A 222 -2.08 8.62 -8.01
N ILE A 223 -2.78 8.71 -9.14
CA ILE A 223 -4.01 7.95 -9.36
C ILE A 223 -3.72 6.44 -9.30
N TYR A 224 -2.65 5.99 -9.93
CA TYR A 224 -2.25 4.59 -9.92
C TYR A 224 -1.86 4.09 -8.52
N MET A 225 -1.11 4.89 -7.76
CA MET A 225 -0.78 4.59 -6.35
C MET A 225 -2.06 4.44 -5.50
N TYR A 226 -3.05 5.30 -5.73
CA TYR A 226 -4.35 5.18 -5.05
C TYR A 226 -5.11 3.91 -5.44
N LEU A 227 -5.16 3.57 -6.73
CA LEU A 227 -5.83 2.36 -7.23
C LEU A 227 -5.24 1.08 -6.63
N THR A 228 -3.94 1.07 -6.41
CA THR A 228 -3.17 -0.07 -5.87
C THR A 228 -3.03 -0.08 -4.35
N ASP A 229 -3.83 0.75 -3.64
CA ASP A 229 -3.82 0.90 -2.17
C ASP A 229 -2.43 1.21 -1.60
N PHE A 230 -1.65 2.01 -2.30
CA PHE A 230 -0.30 2.41 -1.88
C PHE A 230 0.58 1.23 -1.46
N THR A 231 0.53 0.12 -2.21
CA THR A 231 1.37 -1.03 -1.88
C THR A 231 2.84 -0.62 -1.74
N PRO A 232 3.61 -1.18 -0.80
CA PRO A 232 4.96 -0.70 -0.47
C PRO A 232 5.92 -0.62 -1.66
N SER A 233 5.79 -1.54 -2.63
CA SER A 233 6.63 -1.54 -3.84
C SER A 233 6.31 -0.37 -4.76
N ILE A 234 5.02 -0.07 -4.96
CA ILE A 234 4.54 1.03 -5.80
C ILE A 234 4.82 2.37 -5.12
N LEU A 235 4.64 2.44 -3.79
CA LEU A 235 4.92 3.65 -3.01
C LEU A 235 6.40 4.05 -3.16
N ARG A 236 7.33 3.09 -2.98
CA ARG A 236 8.77 3.35 -3.13
C ARG A 236 9.14 3.85 -4.51
N SER A 237 8.75 3.14 -5.54
CA SER A 237 9.06 3.52 -6.92
C SER A 237 8.36 4.81 -7.34
N GLY A 238 7.13 5.04 -6.86
CA GLY A 238 6.37 6.25 -7.13
C GLY A 238 7.00 7.50 -6.50
N ILE A 239 7.35 7.45 -5.22
CA ILE A 239 8.04 8.57 -4.56
C ILE A 239 9.39 8.85 -5.23
N MET A 240 10.16 7.81 -5.53
CA MET A 240 11.43 7.96 -6.24
C MET A 240 11.25 8.62 -7.61
N PHE A 241 10.24 8.19 -8.39
CA PHE A 241 9.92 8.80 -9.69
C PHE A 241 9.54 10.28 -9.55
N ILE A 242 8.69 10.62 -8.57
CA ILE A 242 8.29 12.02 -8.31
C ILE A 242 9.51 12.86 -7.99
N LEU A 243 10.38 12.41 -7.07
CA LEU A 243 11.58 13.15 -6.68
C LEU A 243 12.57 13.34 -7.86
N LEU A 244 12.79 12.29 -8.67
CA LEU A 244 13.60 12.38 -9.88
C LEU A 244 13.02 13.38 -10.89
N THR A 245 11.70 13.35 -11.07
CA THR A 245 10.99 14.24 -11.97
C THR A 245 11.08 15.69 -11.51
N LEU A 246 10.84 15.96 -10.22
CA LEU A 246 10.98 17.30 -9.63
C LEU A 246 12.43 17.81 -9.74
N ASN A 247 13.42 16.95 -9.45
CA ASN A 247 14.83 17.29 -9.62
C ASN A 247 15.15 17.72 -11.06
N LYS A 248 14.56 17.04 -12.05
CA LYS A 248 14.73 17.33 -13.48
C LYS A 248 13.98 18.59 -13.90
N LEU A 249 12.76 18.82 -13.39
CA LEU A 249 11.96 20.00 -13.72
C LEU A 249 12.56 21.30 -13.18
N PHE A 250 12.97 21.26 -11.91
CA PHE A 250 13.47 22.47 -11.22
C PHE A 250 15.00 22.60 -11.24
N ASN A 251 15.70 21.71 -11.97
CA ASN A 251 17.17 21.72 -12.09
C ASN A 251 17.91 21.77 -10.73
N PHE A 252 17.39 21.07 -9.70
CA PHE A 252 18.00 21.06 -8.38
C PHE A 252 19.39 20.43 -8.33
N LYS A 253 19.82 19.72 -9.40
CA LYS A 253 21.13 19.04 -9.52
C LYS A 253 21.44 18.08 -8.36
N ILE A 254 20.42 17.49 -7.74
CA ILE A 254 20.58 16.51 -6.67
C ILE A 254 21.04 15.20 -7.29
N LYS A 255 22.10 14.59 -6.72
CA LYS A 255 22.62 13.30 -7.18
C LYS A 255 21.59 12.19 -6.91
N THR A 256 21.46 11.23 -7.81
CA THR A 256 20.48 10.11 -7.71
C THR A 256 20.61 9.35 -6.39
N LYS A 257 21.82 9.13 -5.87
CA LYS A 257 22.02 8.49 -4.57
C LYS A 257 21.34 9.23 -3.41
N ASN A 258 21.36 10.57 -3.43
CA ASN A 258 20.70 11.37 -2.40
C ASN A 258 19.17 11.31 -2.55
N ILE A 259 18.67 11.20 -3.77
CA ILE A 259 17.24 10.99 -4.03
C ILE A 259 16.79 9.62 -3.50
N ILE A 260 17.61 8.58 -3.66
CA ILE A 260 17.35 7.26 -3.09
C ILE A 260 17.29 7.36 -1.55
N MET A 261 18.26 8.01 -0.90
CA MET A 261 18.26 8.22 0.56
C MET A 261 17.01 8.99 1.02
N LEU A 262 16.64 10.07 0.32
CA LEU A 262 15.42 10.83 0.61
C LEU A 262 14.16 9.96 0.46
N THR A 263 14.11 9.11 -0.57
CA THR A 263 12.99 8.17 -0.75
C THR A 263 12.84 7.25 0.44
N PHE A 264 13.94 6.71 0.97
CA PHE A 264 13.91 5.87 2.17
C PHE A 264 13.44 6.62 3.42
N ILE A 265 13.78 7.90 3.55
CA ILE A 265 13.37 8.72 4.70
C ILE A 265 11.87 9.04 4.67
N ILE A 266 11.29 9.19 3.47
CA ILE A 266 9.87 9.56 3.30
C ILE A 266 8.94 8.36 3.53
N ILE A 267 9.42 7.13 3.30
CA ILE A 267 8.64 5.89 3.43
C ILE A 267 8.73 5.32 4.85
#